data_a0c4bdb2524bf10ce89b023e81ff23b0
#
_entry.id   a0c4bdb2524bf10ce89b023e81ff23b0
#
_cell.length_a   1.000
_cell.length_b   1.000
_cell.length_c   1.000
_cell.angle_alpha   90.00
_cell.angle_beta   90.00
_cell.angle_gamma   90.00
#
_symmetry.space_group_name_H-M   'P 1'
#
loop_
_entity.id
_entity.type
_entity.pdbx_description
1 polymer ?
#
loop_
_entity_poly.entity_id
_entity_poly.type
_entity_poly.pdbx_seq_one_letter_code
_entity_poly.pdbx_strand_id
1 'polypeptide(L)'
;MRFYFSSSADMVLLERWSIRQSDKGERHFVGYDVLACDGRVSTPIRSFDPVTRTATTASGSTYQLVGRAGRDSDGEYVWRIASKAWGIGVWTDVTPDLVPDWRKALPLADDDYSDSGSPNEASGSTD
;
A
#
# COMPACT_ATOMS: atom_id res chain seq x y z
N MET A 1 -13.82 16.57 7.93
CA MET A 1 -13.36 16.10 7.29
C MET A 1 -12.38 16.53 6.94
N ARG A 2 -11.88 16.39 6.86
CA ARG A 2 -10.93 16.77 6.51
C ARG A 2 -10.61 16.72 5.39
N PHE A 3 -10.35 17.15 4.89
CA PHE A 3 -10.15 17.04 3.89
C PHE A 3 -9.27 17.38 3.47
N TYR A 4 -8.68 17.50 3.42
CA TYR A 4 -7.87 17.86 2.93
C TYR A 4 -7.42 17.60 1.98
N PHE A 5 -7.55 17.56 1.43
CA PHE A 5 -7.14 17.37 0.47
C PHE A 5 -6.28 18.08 0.01
N SER A 6 -6.11 18.60 0.09
CA SER A 6 -5.30 19.33 -0.44
C SER A 6 -4.05 19.14 -0.25
N SER A 7 -3.75 18.37 0.31
CA SER A 7 -2.50 18.37 0.53
C SER A 7 -1.75 17.44 -0.18
N SER A 8 -0.93 17.82 -1.01
CA SER A 8 0.02 16.96 -1.62
C SER A 8 0.90 16.31 -0.60
N ALA A 9 0.80 16.71 0.62
CA ALA A 9 1.61 16.14 1.67
C ALA A 9 0.97 14.95 2.35
N ASP A 10 -0.18 14.51 1.89
CA ASP A 10 -0.80 13.34 2.48
C ASP A 10 0.13 12.15 2.42
N MET A 11 0.35 11.54 3.57
CA MET A 11 1.12 10.31 3.67
C MET A 11 0.19 9.21 4.14
N VAL A 12 0.16 8.10 3.42
CA VAL A 12 -0.67 6.97 3.74
C VAL A 12 0.23 5.80 4.08
N LEU A 13 0.04 5.21 5.25
CA LEU A 13 0.69 3.97 5.63
C LEU A 13 -0.33 2.86 5.40
N LEU A 14 -0.07 2.00 4.42
CA LEU A 14 -1.05 1.01 3.99
C LEU A 14 -0.56 -0.39 4.33
N GLU A 15 -1.33 -1.13 5.11
CA GLU A 15 -1.01 -2.51 5.42
C GLU A 15 -2.05 -3.45 4.81
N ARG A 16 -1.72 -4.73 4.76
CA ARG A 16 -2.54 -5.74 4.08
C ARG A 16 -2.95 -5.25 2.70
N TRP A 17 -1.95 -4.78 1.97
CA TRP A 17 -2.11 -4.08 0.70
C TRP A 17 -2.09 -5.03 -0.49
N SER A 18 -2.70 -4.60 -1.57
CA SER A 18 -2.57 -5.25 -2.87
C SER A 18 -2.57 -4.16 -3.93
N ILE A 19 -2.11 -4.54 -5.12
CA ILE A 19 -2.07 -3.63 -6.28
C ILE A 19 -2.95 -4.23 -7.35
N ARG A 20 -3.94 -3.47 -7.81
CA ARG A 20 -4.91 -3.95 -8.79
C ARG A 20 -4.86 -3.09 -10.04
N GLN A 21 -4.82 -3.76 -11.19
CA GLN A 21 -4.80 -3.06 -12.46
C GLN A 21 -6.16 -3.19 -13.11
N SER A 22 -6.74 -2.05 -13.49
CA SER A 22 -8.04 -2.03 -14.12
C SER A 22 -7.94 -2.39 -15.61
N ASP A 23 -9.08 -2.65 -16.22
CA ASP A 23 -9.16 -2.90 -17.65
C ASP A 23 -8.79 -1.67 -18.47
N LYS A 24 -8.63 -0.53 -17.82
CA LYS A 24 -8.14 0.69 -18.48
C LYS A 24 -6.63 0.87 -18.34
N GLY A 25 -5.96 -0.08 -17.71
CA GLY A 25 -4.52 -0.02 -17.55
C GLY A 25 -4.02 0.75 -16.35
N GLU A 26 -4.93 1.30 -15.55
CA GLU A 26 -4.53 2.04 -14.36
C GLU A 26 -4.39 1.11 -13.19
N ARG A 27 -3.46 1.45 -12.29
CA ARG A 27 -3.18 0.64 -11.10
C ARG A 27 -3.55 1.39 -9.85
N HIS A 28 -4.09 0.65 -8.88
CA HIS A 28 -4.57 1.23 -7.63
C HIS A 28 -4.11 0.38 -6.46
N PHE A 29 -3.77 1.02 -5.35
CA PHE A 29 -3.55 0.30 -4.09
C PHE A 29 -4.89 0.07 -3.40
N VAL A 30 -4.99 -1.08 -2.76
CA VAL A 30 -6.15 -1.41 -1.92
C VAL A 30 -5.59 -1.98 -0.62
N GLY A 31 -6.08 -1.51 0.51
CA GLY A 31 -5.60 -2.01 1.80
C GLY A 31 -6.21 -1.26 2.97
N TYR A 32 -5.51 -1.35 4.09
CA TYR A 32 -5.94 -0.71 5.32
C TYR A 32 -5.02 0.47 5.64
N ASP A 33 -5.60 1.65 5.77
CA ASP A 33 -4.87 2.88 6.08
C ASP A 33 -4.68 2.93 7.59
N VAL A 34 -3.44 2.72 8.03
CA VAL A 34 -3.12 2.61 9.45
C VAL A 34 -3.41 3.91 10.20
N LEU A 35 -3.07 5.04 9.58
CA LEU A 35 -3.24 6.33 10.25
C LEU A 35 -4.70 6.76 10.32
N ALA A 36 -5.47 6.45 9.30
CA ALA A 36 -6.89 6.80 9.27
C ALA A 36 -7.77 5.75 9.94
N CYS A 37 -7.22 4.56 10.19
CA CYS A 37 -7.96 3.44 10.76
C CYS A 37 -9.16 3.07 9.89
N ASP A 38 -8.94 2.94 8.59
CA ASP A 38 -10.02 2.69 7.65
C ASP A 38 -9.48 1.98 6.40
N GLY A 39 -10.38 1.35 5.66
CA GLY A 39 -10.03 0.82 4.36
C GLY A 39 -9.75 1.95 3.39
N ARG A 40 -8.88 1.67 2.41
CA ARG A 40 -8.50 2.70 1.47
C ARG A 40 -8.19 2.14 0.09
N VAL A 41 -8.59 2.88 -0.92
CA VAL A 41 -8.26 2.63 -2.32
C VAL A 41 -7.62 3.90 -2.85
N SER A 42 -6.50 3.76 -3.54
CA SER A 42 -5.80 4.93 -4.07
C SER A 42 -6.37 5.36 -5.41
N THR A 43 -6.16 6.61 -5.76
CA THR A 43 -6.27 7.06 -7.14
C THR A 43 -5.14 6.39 -7.94
N PRO A 44 -5.14 6.51 -9.28
CA PRO A 44 -4.13 5.80 -10.07
C PRO A 44 -2.71 6.08 -9.62
N ILE A 45 -1.91 5.02 -9.57
CA ILE A 45 -0.50 5.11 -9.17
C ILE A 45 0.27 5.80 -10.28
N ARG A 46 1.05 6.81 -9.93
CA ARG A 46 1.88 7.55 -10.87
C ARG A 46 3.33 7.08 -10.86
N SER A 47 3.86 6.79 -9.69
CA SER A 47 5.22 6.27 -9.57
C SER A 47 5.24 5.25 -8.44
N PHE A 48 6.08 4.24 -8.57
CA PHE A 48 6.18 3.20 -7.57
C PHE A 48 7.59 2.65 -7.54
N ASP A 49 8.18 2.64 -6.35
CA ASP A 49 9.48 2.01 -6.11
C ASP A 49 9.24 0.72 -5.34
N PRO A 50 9.38 -0.45 -5.97
CA PRO A 50 9.12 -1.72 -5.28
C PRO A 50 10.17 -2.06 -4.22
N VAL A 51 11.35 -1.45 -4.27
CA VAL A 51 12.39 -1.72 -3.28
C VAL A 51 12.03 -1.08 -1.96
N THR A 52 11.67 0.20 -1.99
CA THR A 52 11.29 0.92 -0.77
C THR A 52 9.78 0.79 -0.49
N ARG A 53 9.02 0.30 -1.47
CA ARG A 53 7.57 0.18 -1.40
C ARG A 53 6.90 1.53 -1.14
N THR A 54 7.43 2.56 -1.80
CA THR A 54 6.86 3.91 -1.75
C THR A 54 6.32 4.28 -3.10
N ALA A 55 5.28 5.11 -3.10
CA ALA A 55 4.61 5.46 -4.34
C ALA A 55 3.95 6.83 -4.23
N THR A 56 3.69 7.42 -5.39
CA THR A 56 2.84 8.61 -5.47
C THR A 56 1.66 8.30 -6.37
N THR A 57 0.55 8.97 -6.13
CA THR A 57 -0.68 8.73 -6.86
C THR A 57 -1.19 10.01 -7.50
N ALA A 58 -2.20 9.86 -8.35
CA ALA A 58 -2.75 10.99 -9.11
C ALA A 58 -3.25 12.12 -8.23
N SER A 59 -3.74 11.79 -7.04
CA SER A 59 -4.24 12.82 -6.12
C SER A 59 -3.12 13.55 -5.39
N GLY A 60 -1.87 13.13 -5.57
CA GLY A 60 -0.73 13.76 -4.90
C GLY A 60 -0.35 13.11 -3.57
N SER A 61 -1.03 12.04 -3.20
CA SER A 61 -0.70 11.34 -1.97
C SER A 61 0.55 10.50 -2.12
N THR A 62 1.29 10.35 -1.04
CA THR A 62 2.44 9.46 -0.98
C THR A 62 2.04 8.22 -0.16
N TYR A 63 2.28 7.06 -0.73
CA TYR A 63 1.94 5.80 -0.07
C TYR A 63 3.20 5.08 0.36
N GLN A 64 3.20 4.56 1.58
CA GLN A 64 4.20 3.64 2.08
C GLN A 64 3.50 2.33 2.38
N LEU A 65 3.88 1.27 1.68
CA LEU A 65 3.32 -0.05 1.95
C LEU A 65 4.09 -0.64 3.13
N VAL A 66 3.36 -1.08 4.15
CA VAL A 66 3.97 -1.62 5.35
C VAL A 66 3.54 -3.06 5.53
N GLY A 67 4.43 -3.85 6.11
CA GLY A 67 4.16 -5.27 6.26
C GLY A 67 4.15 -5.97 4.92
N ARG A 68 3.48 -7.10 4.88
CA ARG A 68 3.37 -7.90 3.67
C ARG A 68 2.03 -7.64 2.99
N ALA A 69 1.96 -8.00 1.72
CA ALA A 69 0.72 -7.89 0.98
C ALA A 69 -0.34 -8.80 1.57
N GLY A 70 -1.60 -8.48 1.31
CA GLY A 70 -2.71 -9.28 1.82
C GLY A 70 -4.02 -8.69 1.37
N ARG A 71 -5.04 -9.04 2.13
CA ARG A 71 -6.38 -8.56 1.88
C ARG A 71 -6.98 -8.05 3.18
N ASP A 72 -7.69 -6.95 3.09
CA ASP A 72 -8.32 -6.35 4.24
C ASP A 72 -9.80 -6.16 3.92
N SER A 73 -10.68 -6.58 4.84
CA SER A 73 -12.11 -6.52 4.57
C SER A 73 -12.61 -5.10 4.34
N ASP A 74 -12.07 -4.14 5.08
CA ASP A 74 -12.47 -2.74 4.88
C ASP A 74 -11.96 -2.21 3.56
N GLY A 75 -10.74 -2.59 3.17
CA GLY A 75 -10.20 -2.24 1.87
C GLY A 75 -11.03 -2.84 0.74
N GLU A 76 -11.45 -4.09 0.88
CA GLU A 76 -12.29 -4.73 -0.14
C GLU A 76 -13.63 -4.04 -0.28
N TYR A 77 -14.20 -3.59 0.84
CA TYR A 77 -15.46 -2.86 0.82
C TYR A 77 -15.30 -1.56 0.03
N VAL A 78 -14.25 -0.80 0.31
CA VAL A 78 -14.01 0.46 -0.39
C VAL A 78 -13.73 0.19 -1.87
N TRP A 79 -13.01 -0.89 -2.19
CA TRP A 79 -12.75 -1.25 -3.58
C TRP A 79 -14.05 -1.52 -4.35
N ARG A 80 -14.99 -2.22 -3.73
CA ARG A 80 -16.26 -2.48 -4.39
C ARG A 80 -16.97 -1.18 -4.76
N ILE A 81 -16.94 -0.21 -3.87
CA ILE A 81 -17.59 1.08 -4.12
C ILE A 81 -16.83 1.87 -5.17
N ALA A 82 -15.51 1.97 -5.01
CA ALA A 82 -14.68 2.78 -5.89
C ALA A 82 -14.65 2.21 -7.31
N SER A 83 -14.50 0.91 -7.44
CA SER A 83 -14.44 0.29 -8.77
C SER A 83 -15.74 0.50 -9.53
N LYS A 84 -16.86 0.41 -8.83
CA LYS A 84 -18.15 0.66 -9.46
C LYS A 84 -18.27 2.12 -9.88
N ALA A 85 -17.88 3.04 -9.00
CA ALA A 85 -17.95 4.47 -9.30
C ALA A 85 -17.07 4.86 -10.47
N TRP A 86 -15.92 4.19 -10.62
CA TRP A 86 -14.98 4.48 -11.71
C TRP A 86 -15.26 3.66 -12.98
N GLY A 87 -16.26 2.82 -12.96
CA GLY A 87 -16.61 2.02 -14.13
C GLY A 87 -15.62 0.91 -14.43
N ILE A 88 -14.94 0.39 -13.41
CA ILE A 88 -14.00 -0.69 -13.59
C ILE A 88 -14.78 -2.01 -13.57
N GLY A 89 -14.85 -2.67 -14.74
CA GLY A 89 -15.55 -3.94 -14.82
C GLY A 89 -14.66 -5.12 -14.53
N VAL A 90 -13.45 -5.11 -15.08
CA VAL A 90 -12.51 -6.20 -14.94
C VAL A 90 -11.21 -5.64 -14.38
N TRP A 91 -10.61 -6.38 -13.46
CA TRP A 91 -9.32 -5.98 -12.90
C TRP A 91 -8.50 -7.21 -12.58
N THR A 92 -7.20 -7.02 -12.47
CA THR A 92 -6.26 -8.09 -12.18
C THR A 92 -5.40 -7.68 -10.99
N ASP A 93 -5.14 -8.64 -10.10
CA ASP A 93 -4.20 -8.40 -9.00
C ASP A 93 -2.80 -8.56 -9.57
N VAL A 94 -2.07 -7.45 -9.62
CA VAL A 94 -0.71 -7.44 -10.17
C VAL A 94 0.36 -7.37 -9.09
N THR A 95 -0.03 -7.59 -7.83
CA THR A 95 0.91 -7.54 -6.72
C THR A 95 2.13 -8.44 -6.95
N PRO A 96 1.97 -9.71 -7.33
CA PRO A 96 3.16 -10.57 -7.51
C PRO A 96 4.07 -10.10 -8.63
N ASP A 97 3.52 -9.45 -9.65
CA ASP A 97 4.31 -8.98 -10.78
C ASP A 97 5.14 -7.76 -10.40
N LEU A 98 4.57 -6.88 -9.60
CA LEU A 98 5.24 -5.62 -9.25
C LEU A 98 6.10 -5.75 -8.00
N VAL A 99 5.73 -6.64 -7.09
CA VAL A 99 6.45 -6.85 -5.85
C VAL A 99 6.67 -8.36 -5.69
N PRO A 100 7.69 -8.93 -6.35
CA PRO A 100 7.89 -10.38 -6.29
C PRO A 100 8.09 -10.93 -4.88
N ASP A 101 8.59 -10.10 -3.96
CA ASP A 101 8.77 -10.51 -2.58
C ASP A 101 7.63 -10.03 -1.68
N TRP A 102 6.42 -9.97 -2.23
CA TRP A 102 5.25 -9.45 -1.53
C TRP A 102 4.92 -10.18 -0.23
N ARG A 103 5.39 -11.42 -0.09
CA ARG A 103 5.14 -12.19 1.12
C ARG A 103 6.02 -11.77 2.28
N LYS A 104 7.06 -11.01 2.00
CA LYS A 104 7.96 -10.54 3.05
C LYS A 104 7.52 -9.17 3.53
N ALA A 105 7.56 -9.01 4.85
CA ALA A 105 7.35 -7.69 5.41
C ALA A 105 8.61 -6.88 5.20
N LEU A 106 8.45 -5.67 4.71
CA LEU A 106 9.57 -4.76 4.58
C LEU A 106 9.79 -4.12 5.95
N PRO A 107 10.98 -4.22 6.51
CA PRO A 107 11.24 -3.58 7.80
C PRO A 107 11.07 -2.08 7.68
N LEU A 108 10.52 -1.47 8.71
CA LEU A 108 10.46 -0.03 8.74
C LEU A 108 11.87 0.52 8.91
N ALA A 109 12.09 1.65 8.31
CA ALA A 109 13.45 2.18 8.20
C ALA A 109 14.13 2.32 9.53
N ASP A 110 13.42 2.65 10.55
CA ASP A 110 14.03 2.80 11.78
C ASP A 110 14.06 1.61 12.61
N ASP A 111 13.86 0.66 12.15
CA ASP A 111 13.99 -0.48 12.87
C ASP A 111 15.22 -1.04 12.66
N ASP A 112 15.59 -0.82 12.46
CA ASP A 112 16.40 -1.47 12.04
C ASP A 112 17.23 -1.66 12.58
N TYR A 113 16.93 -1.04 13.03
CA TYR A 113 17.26 -1.55 13.41
C TYR A 113 17.74 -2.10 13.93
N SER A 114 17.90 -1.76 14.11
CA SER A 114 18.00 -2.50 14.46
C SER A 114 18.29 -3.21 14.86
N ASP A 115 18.73 -2.94 15.02
CA ASP A 115 18.74 -3.86 15.31
C ASP A 115 18.99 -4.47 15.52
N SER A 116 19.56 -4.09 15.53
CA SER A 116 19.55 -4.94 15.63
C SER A 116 19.55 -5.54 15.90
N GLY A 117 20.32 -5.28 16.16
CA GLY A 117 20.00 -6.02 16.27
C GLY A 117 19.89 -6.54 16.38
N SER A 118 20.54 -6.30 16.59
CA SER A 118 20.09 -6.97 16.71
C SER A 118 19.87 -7.53 16.82
N PRO A 119 20.63 -7.55 16.97
CA PRO A 119 20.14 -8.21 17.02
C PRO A 119 19.74 -8.74 17.13
N ASN A 120 20.36 -8.46 17.23
CA ASN A 120 19.66 -9.01 17.30
C ASN A 120 19.31 -9.52 17.10
N GLU A 121 19.81 -9.25 16.89
CA GLU A 121 19.27 -9.77 16.75
C GLU A 121 18.77 -10.30 16.54
N ALA A 122 19.61 -10.10 16.60
CA ALA A 122 19.00 -10.68 16.41
C ALA A 122 18.57 -11.10 16.33
N SER A 123 19.06 -10.86 16.35
CA SER A 123 18.39 -11.40 16.14
C SER A 123 17.87 -11.73 15.98
N GLY A 124 18.28 -11.52 15.98
CA GLY A 124 17.56 -11.89 15.67
C GLY A 124 17.09 -12.09 15.36
N SER A 125 17.35 -11.90 15.37
CA SER A 125 16.69 -12.23 14.94
C SER A 125 16.16 -12.44 14.57
N THR A 126 16.46 -12.23 14.55
CA THR A 126 15.76 -12.46 14.07
C THR A 126 15.28 -12.68 13.65
N ASP A 127 15.75 -12.66 13.60
CA ASP A 127 15.08 -12.75 13.06
C ASP A 127 14.57 -12.95 12.94
#